data_e071903b0d3ad7202bffd4606db501e0
#
_entry.id   e071903b0d3ad7202bffd4606db501e0
#
_cell.length_a   1.000
_cell.length_b   1.000
_cell.length_c   1.000
_cell.angle_alpha   90.00
_cell.angle_beta   90.00
_cell.angle_gamma   90.00
#
_symmetry.space_group_name_H-M   'P 1'
#
loop_
_entity.id
_entity.type
_entity.pdbx_description
1 polymer ?
#
loop_
_entity_poly.entity_id
_entity_poly.type
_entity_poly.pdbx_seq_one_letter_code
_entity_poly.pdbx_strand_id
1 'polypeptide(L)' 'SAVLTERERKVLILRYGLYGNKEYTQREVAEYLDVSRSYISRIEKNAIEKLRSCF' A
#
# COMPACT_ATOMS: atom_id res chain seq x y z
N SER A 1 -1.63 -11.46 6.87
CA SER A 1 -0.50 -11.89 7.60
C SER A 1 -0.09 -10.90 8.69
N ALA A 2 0.59 -11.38 9.69
CA ALA A 2 1.00 -10.57 10.83
C ALA A 2 2.12 -9.58 10.48
N VAL A 3 2.72 -9.70 9.32
CA VAL A 3 3.84 -8.86 8.93
C VAL A 3 3.41 -7.44 8.59
N LEU A 4 2.34 -7.30 7.86
CA LEU A 4 1.87 -6.00 7.40
C LEU A 4 0.82 -5.43 8.34
N THR A 5 0.89 -4.11 8.54
CA THR A 5 -0.19 -3.43 9.23
C THR A 5 -1.40 -3.37 8.30
N GLU A 6 -2.56 -3.07 8.87
CA GLU A 6 -3.79 -2.97 8.10
C GLU A 6 -3.69 -1.87 7.04
N ARG A 7 -3.08 -0.74 7.40
CA ARG A 7 -2.88 0.37 6.47
C ARG A 7 -1.96 -0.02 5.33
N GLU A 8 -0.86 -0.71 5.64
CA GLU A 8 0.07 -1.16 4.61
C GLU A 8 -0.59 -2.11 3.64
N ARG A 9 -1.36 -3.05 4.16
CA ARG A 9 -2.05 -4.02 3.31
C ARG A 9 -3.06 -3.33 2.41
N LYS A 10 -3.81 -2.38 2.94
CA LYS A 10 -4.80 -1.65 2.16
C LYS A 10 -4.15 -0.87 1.03
N VAL A 11 -3.02 -0.23 1.31
CA VAL A 11 -2.30 0.53 0.28
C VAL A 11 -1.85 -0.40 -0.84
N LEU A 12 -1.31 -1.56 -0.51
CA LEU A 12 -0.86 -2.50 -1.53
C LEU A 12 -2.02 -3.04 -2.36
N ILE A 13 -3.14 -3.33 -1.72
CA ILE A 13 -4.32 -3.82 -2.43
C ILE A 13 -4.78 -2.79 -3.47
N LEU A 14 -4.82 -1.53 -3.10
CA LEU A 14 -5.25 -0.48 -4.01
C LEU A 14 -4.21 -0.19 -5.08
N ARG A 15 -2.93 -0.21 -4.72
CA ARG A 15 -1.88 0.12 -5.67
C ARG A 15 -1.71 -0.95 -6.75
N TYR A 16 -1.89 -2.21 -6.39
CA TYR A 16 -1.63 -3.32 -7.33
C TYR A 16 -2.88 -4.04 -7.78
N GLY A 17 -4.04 -3.50 -7.44
CA GLY A 17 -5.31 -4.07 -7.90
C GLY A 17 -5.55 -5.48 -7.44
N LEU A 18 -5.18 -5.80 -6.21
CA LEU A 18 -5.34 -7.14 -5.67
C LEU A 18 -6.80 -7.44 -5.35
N TYR A 19 -7.13 -8.71 -5.34
CA TYR A 19 -8.48 -9.20 -4.97
C TYR A 19 -9.58 -8.60 -5.86
N GLY A 20 -9.26 -8.41 -7.14
CA GLY A 20 -10.25 -7.91 -8.07
C GLY A 20 -10.46 -6.41 -8.04
N ASN A 21 -9.67 -5.70 -7.26
CA ASN A 21 -9.76 -4.25 -7.21
C ASN A 21 -9.08 -3.61 -8.41
N LYS A 22 -9.50 -2.39 -8.73
CA LYS A 22 -8.84 -1.60 -9.75
C LYS A 22 -7.48 -1.14 -9.24
N GLU A 23 -6.53 -1.04 -10.16
CA GLU A 23 -5.19 -0.54 -9.83
C GLU A 23 -5.21 0.98 -9.77
N TYR A 24 -4.76 1.55 -8.66
CA TYR A 24 -4.75 3.00 -8.47
C TYR A 24 -3.33 3.52 -8.39
N THR A 25 -3.15 4.80 -8.79
CA THR A 25 -1.84 5.44 -8.63
C THR A 25 -1.63 5.84 -7.17
N GLN A 26 -0.38 6.16 -6.82
CA GLN A 26 -0.08 6.63 -5.46
C GLN A 26 -0.90 7.87 -5.13
N ARG A 27 -1.04 8.77 -6.08
CA ARG A 27 -1.83 9.98 -5.88
C ARG A 27 -3.28 9.66 -5.59
N GLU A 28 -3.84 8.73 -6.35
CA GLU A 28 -5.24 8.35 -6.15
C GLU A 28 -5.44 7.70 -4.79
N VAL A 29 -4.51 6.84 -4.38
CA VAL A 29 -4.61 6.20 -3.07
C VAL A 29 -4.49 7.24 -1.96
N ALA A 30 -3.59 8.21 -2.13
CA ALA A 30 -3.42 9.28 -1.14
C ALA A 30 -4.71 10.08 -1.00
N GLU A 31 -5.36 10.39 -2.10
CA GLU A 31 -6.61 11.12 -2.05
C GLU A 31 -7.72 10.30 -1.40
N TYR A 32 -7.77 9.03 -1.71
CA TYR A 32 -8.78 8.14 -1.16
C TYR A 32 -8.64 8.02 0.36
N LEU A 33 -7.41 7.93 0.86
CA LEU A 33 -7.15 7.77 2.29
C LEU A 33 -6.98 9.11 3.01
N ASP A 34 -7.03 10.21 2.27
CA ASP A 34 -6.89 11.55 2.83
C ASP A 34 -5.54 11.75 3.52
N VAL A 35 -4.49 11.36 2.85
CA VAL A 35 -3.13 11.52 3.34
C VAL A 35 -2.25 12.04 2.20
N SER A 36 -1.01 12.40 2.52
CA SER A 36 -0.10 12.92 1.51
C SER A 36 0.42 11.80 0.63
N ARG A 37 0.80 12.16 -0.59
CA ARG A 37 1.38 11.20 -1.52
C ARG A 37 2.73 10.68 -0.98
N SER A 38 3.50 11.54 -0.32
CA SER A 38 4.76 11.13 0.29
C SER A 38 4.55 10.05 1.32
N TYR A 39 3.48 10.16 2.08
CA TYR A 39 3.13 9.17 3.09
C TYR A 39 2.83 7.81 2.43
N ILE A 40 2.07 7.84 1.34
CA ILE A 40 1.74 6.60 0.62
C ILE A 40 3.01 5.95 0.07
N SER A 41 3.90 6.76 -0.50
CA SER A 41 5.16 6.25 -1.02
C SER A 41 5.98 5.57 0.07
N ARG A 42 6.01 6.16 1.26
CA ARG A 42 6.74 5.59 2.40
C ARG A 42 6.09 4.28 2.87
N ILE A 43 4.76 4.27 2.96
CA ILE A 43 4.04 3.06 3.38
C ILE A 43 4.29 1.93 2.40
N GLU A 44 4.20 2.24 1.12
CA GLU A 44 4.40 1.24 0.09
C GLU A 44 5.81 0.65 0.15
N LYS A 45 6.81 1.50 0.32
CA LYS A 45 8.18 1.05 0.43
C LYS A 45 8.38 0.15 1.65
N ASN A 46 7.84 0.58 2.80
CA ASN A 46 7.97 -0.19 4.02
C ASN A 46 7.29 -1.55 3.90
N ALA A 47 6.11 -1.58 3.28
CA ALA A 47 5.37 -2.82 3.10
C ALA A 47 6.15 -3.80 2.24
N ILE A 48 6.71 -3.31 1.14
CA ILE A 48 7.47 -4.15 0.24
C ILE A 48 8.72 -4.68 0.92
N GLU A 49 9.41 -3.84 1.70
CA GLU A 49 10.59 -4.28 2.42
C GLU A 49 10.25 -5.37 3.44
N LYS A 50 9.11 -5.23 4.12
CA LYS A 50 8.67 -6.26 5.06
C LYS A 50 8.41 -7.58 4.35
N LEU A 51 7.76 -7.53 3.20
CA LEU A 51 7.49 -8.74 2.43
C LEU A 51 8.76 -9.41 1.96
N ARG A 52 9.74 -8.61 1.53
CA ARG A 52 11.03 -9.16 1.09
C ARG A 52 11.75 -9.84 2.24
N SER A 53 11.61 -9.33 3.45
CA SER A 53 12.25 -9.93 4.61
C SER A 53 11.63 -11.27 5.00
N CYS A 54 10.40 -11.53 4.57
CA CYS A 54 9.72 -12.77 4.88
C CYS A 54 10.11 -13.90 3.93
N PHE A 55 10.76 -13.58 2.85
CA PHE A 55 11.17 -14.56 1.86
C PHE A 55 12.68 -14.60 1.77
#